data_adf3e350dfb7a1e066598115d3e7302a
#
_entry.id   adf3e350dfb7a1e066598115d3e7302a
#
_cell.length_a   1.000
_cell.length_b   1.000
_cell.length_c   1.000
_cell.angle_alpha   90.00
_cell.angle_beta   90.00
_cell.angle_gamma   90.00
#
_symmetry.space_group_name_H-M   'P 1'
#
loop_
_entity.id
_entity.type
_entity.pdbx_description
1 polymer ?
#
loop_
_entity_poly.entity_id
_entity_poly.type
_entity_poly.pdbx_seq_one_letter_code
_entity_poly.pdbx_strand_id
1 'polypeptide(L)'
;MKKIFLSLLLIMSMITSFSYAQSNPSDDMYQITKSKANEQLVNGLKARQKALKNEQRALQNRIDSVLWNEALTAVKDTAFTLEADKVVFKYGQIAYVNSNTNFVSVNKDNAIVQVAFNVPFAGPNGIGGVTVQGSVSGYKIQIDKKGTTLVTMNVTGVGISAQIWITMYQGTHDANVEILPNFSSERLTLNGVILPLHKSTVYQGRTL
;
A
#
# COMPACT_ATOMS: atom_id res chain seq x y z
N MET A 1 27.77 32.81 57.60
CA MET A 1 26.90 32.44 56.49
C MET A 1 26.27 31.04 56.61
N LYS A 2 26.91 30.00 57.18
CA LYS A 2 26.34 28.66 57.38
C LYS A 2 25.14 28.55 58.33
N LYS A 3 25.05 29.42 59.34
CA LYS A 3 23.95 29.38 60.33
C LYS A 3 22.64 29.99 59.86
N ILE A 4 22.70 30.90 58.88
CA ILE A 4 21.50 31.54 58.31
C ILE A 4 20.83 30.56 57.28
N PHE A 5 21.65 29.75 56.61
CA PHE A 5 21.13 28.77 55.67
C PHE A 5 20.38 27.61 56.36
N LEU A 6 20.82 27.22 57.56
CA LEU A 6 20.18 26.13 58.30
C LEU A 6 18.83 26.57 58.89
N SER A 7 18.66 27.84 59.27
CA SER A 7 17.37 28.36 59.77
C SER A 7 16.34 28.54 58.65
N LEU A 8 16.77 28.84 57.41
CA LEU A 8 15.88 28.95 56.26
C LEU A 8 15.36 27.58 55.80
N LEU A 9 16.20 26.54 55.92
CA LEU A 9 15.79 25.15 55.59
C LEU A 9 14.77 24.61 56.58
N LEU A 10 14.84 24.97 57.84
CA LEU A 10 13.90 24.55 58.89
C LEU A 10 12.53 25.24 58.75
N ILE A 11 12.51 26.51 58.32
CA ILE A 11 11.26 27.25 58.08
C ILE A 11 10.57 26.72 56.82
N MET A 12 11.33 26.32 55.79
CA MET A 12 10.77 25.72 54.55
C MET A 12 10.19 24.32 54.81
N SER A 13 10.74 23.54 55.74
CA SER A 13 10.18 22.23 56.11
C SER A 13 8.89 22.32 56.94
N MET A 14 8.69 23.42 57.67
CA MET A 14 7.45 23.67 58.40
C MET A 14 6.30 24.16 57.48
N ILE A 15 6.63 24.85 56.41
CA ILE A 15 5.59 25.34 55.47
C ILE A 15 5.02 24.17 54.62
N THR A 16 5.82 23.14 54.33
CA THR A 16 5.38 21.96 53.58
C THR A 16 4.54 21.00 54.40
N SER A 17 4.64 21.03 55.73
CA SER A 17 3.82 20.20 56.62
C SER A 17 2.48 20.82 56.98
N PHE A 18 2.22 22.12 56.69
CA PHE A 18 0.96 22.77 57.02
C PHE A 18 -0.06 22.78 55.85
N SER A 19 0.35 22.35 54.67
CA SER A 19 -0.56 22.19 53.52
C SER A 19 -1.26 20.83 53.46
N TYR A 20 -1.12 20.00 54.49
CA TYR A 20 -1.73 18.67 54.58
C TYR A 20 -2.87 18.64 55.60
N ALA A 21 -3.75 19.63 55.56
CA ALA A 21 -4.87 19.61 56.47
C ALA A 21 -6.12 20.21 55.86
N GLN A 22 -7.12 19.40 55.80
CA GLN A 22 -8.54 19.59 55.51
C GLN A 22 -8.93 19.59 54.04
N SER A 23 -8.76 18.43 53.38
CA SER A 23 -9.72 18.01 52.39
C SER A 23 -11.06 17.66 53.11
N ASN A 24 -12.08 18.40 52.74
CA ASN A 24 -13.42 18.13 53.26
C ASN A 24 -13.83 16.71 52.77
N PRO A 25 -14.29 15.76 53.60
CA PRO A 25 -14.64 14.41 53.11
C PRO A 25 -15.64 14.39 51.95
N SER A 26 -16.44 15.45 51.83
CA SER A 26 -17.36 15.65 50.67
C SER A 26 -16.60 15.99 49.35
N ASP A 27 -15.49 16.74 49.43
CA ASP A 27 -14.71 17.10 48.26
C ASP A 27 -13.90 15.90 47.73
N ASP A 28 -13.35 15.10 48.64
CA ASP A 28 -12.65 13.88 48.27
C ASP A 28 -13.59 12.86 47.61
N MET A 29 -14.80 12.69 48.15
CA MET A 29 -15.80 11.81 47.57
C MET A 29 -16.28 12.31 46.20
N TYR A 30 -16.44 13.59 46.01
CA TYR A 30 -16.76 14.20 44.71
C TYR A 30 -15.65 13.97 43.67
N GLN A 31 -14.37 14.18 44.04
CA GLN A 31 -13.23 13.96 43.14
C GLN A 31 -13.09 12.48 42.77
N ILE A 32 -13.27 11.56 43.70
CA ILE A 32 -13.25 10.10 43.44
C ILE A 32 -14.38 9.72 42.50
N THR A 33 -15.58 10.24 42.70
CA THR A 33 -16.74 9.95 41.82
C THR A 33 -16.53 10.47 40.43
N LYS A 34 -16.03 11.70 40.28
CA LYS A 34 -15.70 12.35 39.01
C LYS A 34 -14.57 11.57 38.27
N SER A 35 -13.55 11.12 38.99
CA SER A 35 -12.45 10.32 38.44
C SER A 35 -12.97 8.97 37.92
N LYS A 36 -13.80 8.26 38.67
CA LYS A 36 -14.41 7.00 38.23
C LYS A 36 -15.32 7.17 37.01
N ALA A 37 -16.13 8.24 36.99
CA ALA A 37 -16.99 8.54 35.84
C ALA A 37 -16.16 8.84 34.60
N ASN A 38 -15.08 9.62 34.71
CA ASN A 38 -14.17 9.88 33.61
C ASN A 38 -13.46 8.61 33.11
N GLU A 39 -13.04 7.74 34.02
CA GLU A 39 -12.43 6.46 33.67
C GLU A 39 -13.42 5.55 32.90
N GLN A 40 -14.66 5.46 33.38
CA GLN A 40 -15.70 4.71 32.67
C GLN A 40 -15.98 5.28 31.28
N LEU A 41 -16.03 6.60 31.14
CA LEU A 41 -16.22 7.27 29.85
C LEU A 41 -15.03 6.98 28.89
N VAL A 42 -13.82 7.10 29.38
CA VAL A 42 -12.60 6.81 28.60
C VAL A 42 -12.57 5.34 28.16
N ASN A 43 -12.91 4.43 29.05
CA ASN A 43 -12.96 3.00 28.74
C ASN A 43 -14.07 2.69 27.72
N GLY A 44 -15.24 3.32 27.83
CA GLY A 44 -16.32 3.24 26.87
C GLY A 44 -15.91 3.76 25.48
N LEU A 45 -15.22 4.90 25.43
CA LEU A 45 -14.69 5.47 24.17
C LEU A 45 -13.65 4.55 23.51
N LYS A 46 -12.73 3.99 24.30
CA LYS A 46 -11.73 3.02 23.80
C LYS A 46 -12.39 1.77 23.23
N ALA A 47 -13.40 1.24 23.93
CA ALA A 47 -14.16 0.09 23.46
C ALA A 47 -14.87 0.37 22.14
N ARG A 48 -15.51 1.56 22.01
CA ARG A 48 -16.16 1.99 20.77
C ARG A 48 -15.18 2.18 19.63
N GLN A 49 -14.03 2.80 19.87
CA GLN A 49 -12.96 2.93 18.86
C GLN A 49 -12.46 1.56 18.39
N LYS A 50 -12.28 0.60 19.31
CA LYS A 50 -11.89 -0.77 18.96
C LYS A 50 -12.94 -1.46 18.09
N ALA A 51 -14.22 -1.31 18.44
CA ALA A 51 -15.32 -1.88 17.67
C ALA A 51 -15.38 -1.30 16.24
N LEU A 52 -15.30 0.04 16.09
CA LEU A 52 -15.26 0.70 14.79
C LEU A 52 -14.05 0.25 13.95
N LYS A 53 -12.87 0.13 14.56
CA LYS A 53 -11.68 -0.37 13.86
C LYS A 53 -11.85 -1.80 13.37
N ASN A 54 -12.50 -2.66 14.18
CA ASN A 54 -12.78 -4.04 13.78
C ASN A 54 -13.79 -4.11 12.62
N GLU A 55 -14.82 -3.28 12.67
CA GLU A 55 -15.81 -3.17 11.59
C GLU A 55 -15.16 -2.68 10.27
N GLN A 56 -14.34 -1.63 10.34
CA GLN A 56 -13.59 -1.14 9.18
C GLN A 56 -12.69 -2.23 8.59
N ARG A 57 -11.99 -3.00 9.43
CA ARG A 57 -11.16 -4.13 8.96
C ARG A 57 -12.01 -5.22 8.29
N ALA A 58 -13.17 -5.53 8.85
CA ALA A 58 -14.05 -6.55 8.27
C ALA A 58 -14.61 -6.10 6.91
N LEU A 59 -14.96 -4.81 6.76
CA LEU A 59 -15.37 -4.23 5.47
C LEU A 59 -14.23 -4.24 4.47
N GLN A 60 -13.02 -3.83 4.87
CA GLN A 60 -11.85 -3.84 3.99
C GLN A 60 -11.55 -5.26 3.50
N ASN A 61 -11.54 -6.25 4.37
CA ASN A 61 -11.31 -7.65 3.98
C ASN A 61 -12.36 -8.17 2.98
N ARG A 62 -13.62 -7.70 3.07
CA ARG A 62 -14.66 -8.05 2.08
C ARG A 62 -14.38 -7.40 0.73
N ILE A 63 -14.01 -6.11 0.73
CA ILE A 63 -13.64 -5.39 -0.49
C ILE A 63 -12.45 -6.07 -1.15
N ASP A 64 -11.39 -6.34 -0.40
CA ASP A 64 -10.17 -6.99 -0.90
C ASP A 64 -10.47 -8.37 -1.49
N SER A 65 -11.36 -9.14 -0.86
CA SER A 65 -11.79 -10.45 -1.39
C SER A 65 -12.53 -10.34 -2.71
N VAL A 66 -13.38 -9.33 -2.87
CA VAL A 66 -14.10 -9.08 -4.14
C VAL A 66 -13.12 -8.68 -5.22
N LEU A 67 -12.24 -7.72 -4.95
CA LEU A 67 -11.23 -7.24 -5.89
C LEU A 67 -10.25 -8.34 -6.30
N TRP A 68 -9.83 -9.18 -5.34
CA TRP A 68 -9.00 -10.35 -5.64
C TRP A 68 -9.68 -11.35 -6.57
N ASN A 69 -10.97 -11.67 -6.33
CA ASN A 69 -11.72 -12.58 -7.18
C ASN A 69 -11.90 -12.03 -8.60
N GLU A 70 -12.18 -10.73 -8.73
CA GLU A 70 -12.28 -10.06 -10.02
C GLU A 70 -10.94 -10.08 -10.77
N ALA A 71 -9.84 -9.76 -10.09
CA ALA A 71 -8.50 -9.82 -10.65
C ALA A 71 -8.11 -11.24 -11.08
N LEU A 72 -8.38 -12.23 -10.24
CA LEU A 72 -8.11 -13.64 -10.55
C LEU A 72 -8.91 -14.12 -11.77
N THR A 73 -10.18 -13.72 -11.88
CA THR A 73 -11.02 -14.03 -13.05
C THR A 73 -10.44 -13.37 -14.29
N ALA A 74 -10.11 -12.09 -14.24
CA ALA A 74 -9.52 -11.36 -15.36
C ALA A 74 -8.19 -11.96 -15.84
N VAL A 75 -7.35 -12.43 -14.91
CA VAL A 75 -6.11 -13.15 -15.20
C VAL A 75 -6.40 -14.49 -15.89
N LYS A 76 -7.39 -15.26 -15.43
CA LYS A 76 -7.80 -16.53 -16.06
C LYS A 76 -8.36 -16.32 -17.47
N ASP A 77 -9.09 -15.24 -17.67
CA ASP A 77 -9.69 -14.86 -18.95
C ASP A 77 -8.70 -14.18 -19.91
N THR A 78 -7.43 -13.99 -19.47
CA THR A 78 -6.40 -13.24 -20.23
C THR A 78 -6.87 -11.85 -20.67
N ALA A 79 -7.62 -11.16 -19.82
CA ALA A 79 -8.22 -9.85 -20.10
C ALA A 79 -8.07 -8.91 -18.89
N PHE A 80 -6.84 -8.45 -18.63
CA PHE A 80 -6.52 -7.65 -17.45
C PHE A 80 -5.49 -6.57 -17.77
N THR A 81 -5.41 -5.58 -16.86
CA THR A 81 -4.34 -4.59 -16.83
C THR A 81 -3.76 -4.52 -15.42
N LEU A 82 -2.45 -4.60 -15.29
CA LEU A 82 -1.75 -4.17 -14.09
C LEU A 82 -1.44 -2.68 -14.24
N GLU A 83 -2.01 -1.86 -13.37
CA GLU A 83 -1.75 -0.43 -13.25
C GLU A 83 -0.69 -0.20 -12.17
N ALA A 84 0.50 0.29 -12.55
CA ALA A 84 1.65 0.37 -11.68
C ALA A 84 1.82 1.78 -11.09
N ASP A 85 1.97 1.87 -9.79
CA ASP A 85 2.31 3.09 -9.05
C ASP A 85 3.79 3.18 -8.68
N LYS A 86 4.51 2.07 -8.87
CA LYS A 86 5.93 1.96 -8.53
C LYS A 86 6.69 1.10 -9.53
N VAL A 87 7.84 1.60 -9.96
CA VAL A 87 8.79 0.90 -10.82
C VAL A 87 10.09 0.67 -10.05
N VAL A 88 10.60 -0.55 -10.10
CA VAL A 88 11.89 -0.93 -9.52
C VAL A 88 12.81 -1.37 -10.64
N PHE A 89 13.97 -0.72 -10.72
CA PHE A 89 14.99 -1.00 -11.71
C PHE A 89 15.92 -2.13 -11.23
N LYS A 90 16.74 -2.65 -12.14
CA LYS A 90 17.66 -3.77 -11.93
C LYS A 90 18.51 -3.67 -10.66
N TYR A 91 19.01 -2.48 -10.33
CA TYR A 91 19.89 -2.26 -9.18
C TYR A 91 19.13 -1.78 -7.93
N GLY A 92 17.79 -1.94 -7.89
CA GLY A 92 16.97 -1.59 -6.75
C GLY A 92 16.56 -0.11 -6.64
N GLN A 93 16.90 0.72 -7.63
CA GLN A 93 16.39 2.08 -7.67
C GLN A 93 14.86 2.05 -7.84
N ILE A 94 14.16 2.90 -7.10
CA ILE A 94 12.70 2.97 -7.08
C ILE A 94 12.26 4.31 -7.67
N ALA A 95 11.28 4.26 -8.57
CA ALA A 95 10.54 5.41 -9.03
C ALA A 95 9.05 5.23 -8.74
N TYR A 96 8.44 6.23 -8.08
CA TYR A 96 6.98 6.31 -7.99
C TYR A 96 6.45 6.98 -9.24
N VAL A 97 5.43 6.39 -9.83
CA VAL A 97 4.94 6.74 -11.16
C VAL A 97 3.41 6.89 -11.16
N ASN A 98 2.86 7.46 -12.22
CA ASN A 98 1.41 7.56 -12.37
C ASN A 98 0.87 6.24 -12.94
N SER A 99 -0.07 5.62 -12.25
CA SER A 99 -0.65 4.33 -12.64
C SER A 99 -1.41 4.38 -13.96
N ASN A 100 -1.96 5.53 -14.34
CA ASN A 100 -2.66 5.67 -15.64
C ASN A 100 -1.73 5.60 -16.85
N THR A 101 -0.43 5.82 -16.65
CA THR A 101 0.56 5.84 -17.75
C THR A 101 1.65 4.78 -17.59
N ASN A 102 1.61 3.98 -16.54
CA ASN A 102 2.54 2.89 -16.28
C ASN A 102 1.77 1.60 -16.06
N PHE A 103 1.79 0.72 -17.03
CA PHE A 103 0.95 -0.46 -16.99
C PHE A 103 1.47 -1.61 -17.85
N VAL A 104 0.98 -2.80 -17.55
CA VAL A 104 1.04 -3.98 -18.42
C VAL A 104 -0.40 -4.43 -18.66
N SER A 105 -0.86 -4.33 -19.89
CA SER A 105 -2.19 -4.77 -20.30
C SER A 105 -2.09 -6.04 -21.14
N VAL A 106 -2.94 -7.01 -20.85
CA VAL A 106 -3.05 -8.26 -21.60
C VAL A 106 -4.48 -8.43 -22.08
N ASN A 107 -4.63 -8.64 -23.38
CA ASN A 107 -5.91 -8.93 -24.01
C ASN A 107 -5.74 -10.13 -24.95
N LYS A 108 -6.05 -11.32 -24.44
CA LYS A 108 -5.87 -12.61 -25.12
C LYS A 108 -4.42 -12.78 -25.60
N ASP A 109 -4.22 -12.73 -26.90
CA ASP A 109 -2.93 -12.97 -27.57
C ASP A 109 -2.08 -11.70 -27.73
N ASN A 110 -2.53 -10.57 -27.18
CA ASN A 110 -1.83 -9.29 -27.27
C ASN A 110 -1.48 -8.74 -25.88
N ALA A 111 -0.30 -8.19 -25.75
CA ALA A 111 0.12 -7.44 -24.56
C ALA A 111 0.68 -6.09 -24.94
N ILE A 112 0.42 -5.11 -24.07
CA ILE A 112 1.00 -3.77 -24.15
C ILE A 112 1.75 -3.54 -22.84
N VAL A 113 3.00 -3.10 -22.97
CA VAL A 113 3.82 -2.67 -21.84
C VAL A 113 4.14 -1.20 -22.02
N GLN A 114 3.76 -0.39 -21.06
CA GLN A 114 4.04 1.03 -21.07
C GLN A 114 4.70 1.45 -19.78
N VAL A 115 5.81 2.19 -19.93
CA VAL A 115 6.48 2.86 -18.83
C VAL A 115 6.70 4.31 -19.24
N ALA A 116 6.30 5.24 -18.39
CA ALA A 116 6.44 6.67 -18.59
C ALA A 116 6.87 7.33 -17.27
N PHE A 117 7.84 8.22 -17.36
CA PHE A 117 8.37 8.97 -16.24
C PHE A 117 8.03 10.45 -16.41
N ASN A 118 7.88 11.16 -15.29
CA ASN A 118 7.72 12.60 -15.33
C ASN A 118 9.07 13.27 -15.62
N VAL A 119 9.40 13.34 -16.92
CA VAL A 119 10.64 13.93 -17.44
C VAL A 119 10.34 15.08 -18.38
N PRO A 120 11.25 16.06 -18.54
CA PRO A 120 11.04 17.21 -19.42
C PRO A 120 10.86 16.87 -20.91
N PHE A 121 11.20 15.66 -21.32
CA PHE A 121 11.16 15.22 -22.72
C PHE A 121 10.03 14.22 -22.93
N ALA A 122 9.29 14.38 -24.04
CA ALA A 122 8.12 13.55 -24.35
C ALA A 122 8.45 12.07 -24.61
N GLY A 123 9.70 11.73 -24.87
CA GLY A 123 10.13 10.36 -25.18
C GLY A 123 9.50 9.79 -26.47
N PRO A 124 9.82 8.54 -26.84
CA PRO A 124 9.28 7.90 -28.03
C PRO A 124 7.76 7.75 -28.01
N ASN A 125 7.16 7.48 -26.84
CA ASN A 125 5.71 7.31 -26.69
C ASN A 125 4.91 8.62 -26.55
N GLY A 126 5.59 9.76 -26.55
CA GLY A 126 4.97 11.09 -26.43
C GLY A 126 4.58 11.51 -25.01
N ILE A 127 4.86 10.68 -23.99
CA ILE A 127 4.51 10.90 -22.58
C ILE A 127 5.68 10.68 -21.61
N GLY A 128 6.91 10.74 -22.10
CA GLY A 128 8.11 10.64 -21.28
C GLY A 128 8.62 9.22 -21.06
N GLY A 129 8.37 8.29 -22.00
CA GLY A 129 8.81 6.92 -21.85
C GLY A 129 8.70 6.07 -23.11
N VAL A 130 8.33 4.81 -22.94
CA VAL A 130 8.23 3.80 -24.00
C VAL A 130 6.94 3.04 -23.88
N THR A 131 6.26 2.84 -25.00
CA THR A 131 5.11 1.95 -25.16
C THR A 131 5.44 0.92 -26.21
N VAL A 132 5.36 -0.35 -25.86
CA VAL A 132 5.61 -1.48 -26.75
C VAL A 132 4.42 -2.43 -26.75
N GLN A 133 4.15 -3.00 -27.92
CA GLN A 133 3.08 -3.98 -28.10
C GLN A 133 3.65 -5.26 -28.71
N GLY A 134 3.15 -6.40 -28.27
CA GLY A 134 3.59 -7.68 -28.78
C GLY A 134 2.55 -8.78 -28.63
N SER A 135 2.78 -9.88 -29.32
CA SER A 135 1.99 -11.10 -29.22
C SER A 135 2.40 -11.89 -27.97
N VAL A 136 1.41 -12.40 -27.27
CA VAL A 136 1.57 -13.25 -26.08
C VAL A 136 1.70 -14.70 -26.50
N SER A 137 2.66 -15.41 -25.93
CA SER A 137 2.82 -16.84 -26.09
C SER A 137 3.22 -17.50 -24.78
N GLY A 138 2.94 -18.80 -24.63
CA GLY A 138 3.34 -19.56 -23.44
C GLY A 138 2.66 -19.08 -22.16
N TYR A 139 1.46 -18.52 -22.23
CA TYR A 139 0.69 -18.09 -21.08
C TYR A 139 0.37 -19.26 -20.15
N LYS A 140 0.82 -19.18 -18.90
CA LYS A 140 0.61 -20.23 -17.89
C LYS A 140 0.25 -19.59 -16.56
N ILE A 141 -0.72 -20.18 -15.88
CA ILE A 141 -1.12 -19.79 -14.52
C ILE A 141 -0.78 -20.93 -13.57
N GLN A 142 -0.14 -20.60 -12.47
CA GLN A 142 0.12 -21.50 -11.36
C GLN A 142 -0.40 -20.86 -10.08
N ILE A 143 -1.16 -21.61 -9.30
CA ILE A 143 -1.65 -21.14 -7.99
C ILE A 143 -1.04 -22.04 -6.94
N ASP A 144 -0.31 -21.44 -6.01
CA ASP A 144 0.31 -22.18 -4.91
C ASP A 144 -0.70 -22.57 -3.82
N LYS A 145 -0.24 -23.37 -2.85
CA LYS A 145 -1.06 -23.80 -1.71
C LYS A 145 -1.53 -22.64 -0.80
N LYS A 146 -0.88 -21.48 -0.91
CA LYS A 146 -1.21 -20.27 -0.17
C LYS A 146 -2.12 -19.34 -0.97
N GLY A 147 -2.52 -19.74 -2.19
CA GLY A 147 -3.37 -18.94 -3.07
C GLY A 147 -2.63 -17.83 -3.83
N THR A 148 -1.29 -17.75 -3.73
CA THR A 148 -0.51 -16.85 -4.58
C THR A 148 -0.60 -17.32 -6.02
N THR A 149 -0.96 -16.42 -6.92
CA THR A 149 -1.09 -16.71 -8.34
C THR A 149 0.14 -16.20 -9.07
N LEU A 150 0.84 -17.11 -9.73
CA LEU A 150 1.95 -16.82 -10.62
C LEU A 150 1.51 -16.99 -12.06
N VAL A 151 1.67 -15.94 -12.86
CA VAL A 151 1.47 -15.99 -14.32
C VAL A 151 2.82 -15.83 -15.00
N THR A 152 3.07 -16.67 -15.99
CA THR A 152 4.25 -16.56 -16.85
C THR A 152 3.82 -16.48 -18.29
N MET A 153 4.48 -15.62 -19.08
CA MET A 153 4.24 -15.48 -20.49
C MET A 153 5.47 -14.91 -21.21
N ASN A 154 5.55 -15.13 -22.52
CA ASN A 154 6.50 -14.45 -23.38
C ASN A 154 5.74 -13.43 -24.24
N VAL A 155 6.31 -12.25 -24.39
CA VAL A 155 5.78 -11.17 -25.25
C VAL A 155 6.82 -10.84 -26.30
N THR A 156 6.41 -10.94 -27.56
CA THR A 156 7.29 -10.68 -28.71
C THR A 156 6.61 -9.74 -29.69
N GLY A 157 7.28 -8.66 -30.06
CA GLY A 157 6.77 -7.66 -31.00
C GLY A 157 7.85 -6.65 -31.36
N VAL A 158 7.46 -5.59 -32.07
CA VAL A 158 8.36 -4.47 -32.36
C VAL A 158 8.76 -3.79 -31.04
N GLY A 159 10.06 -3.67 -30.79
CA GLY A 159 10.58 -3.04 -29.58
C GLY A 159 10.48 -3.87 -28.30
N ILE A 160 9.90 -5.08 -28.34
CA ILE A 160 9.84 -5.97 -27.17
C ILE A 160 10.10 -7.42 -27.57
N SER A 161 10.98 -8.07 -26.80
CA SER A 161 11.12 -9.51 -26.70
C SER A 161 11.50 -9.81 -25.25
N ALA A 162 10.54 -10.26 -24.47
CA ALA A 162 10.70 -10.43 -23.02
C ALA A 162 9.88 -11.58 -22.48
N GLN A 163 10.39 -12.21 -21.42
CA GLN A 163 9.63 -13.03 -20.52
C GLN A 163 9.02 -12.15 -19.43
N ILE A 164 7.75 -12.35 -19.15
CA ILE A 164 7.00 -11.59 -18.13
C ILE A 164 6.48 -12.55 -17.07
N TRP A 165 6.74 -12.23 -15.82
CA TRP A 165 6.27 -12.94 -14.66
C TRP A 165 5.39 -12.02 -13.82
N ILE A 166 4.17 -12.45 -13.51
CA ILE A 166 3.23 -11.70 -12.70
C ILE A 166 2.96 -12.49 -11.44
N THR A 167 3.16 -11.87 -10.29
CA THR A 167 2.82 -12.46 -8.98
C THR A 167 1.71 -11.64 -8.35
N MET A 168 0.55 -12.29 -8.11
CA MET A 168 -0.60 -11.70 -7.41
C MET A 168 -0.80 -12.44 -6.09
N TYR A 169 -0.88 -11.70 -4.98
CA TYR A 169 -0.99 -12.27 -3.65
C TYR A 169 -2.45 -12.57 -3.28
N GLN A 170 -2.65 -13.65 -2.53
CA GLN A 170 -4.00 -14.02 -2.08
C GLN A 170 -4.66 -12.94 -1.24
N GLY A 171 -5.94 -12.69 -1.49
CA GLY A 171 -6.77 -11.79 -0.69
C GLY A 171 -6.60 -10.32 -1.00
N THR A 172 -5.76 -9.97 -1.98
CA THR A 172 -5.64 -8.61 -2.51
C THR A 172 -5.49 -8.66 -4.03
N HIS A 173 -5.78 -7.56 -4.72
CA HIS A 173 -5.51 -7.43 -6.17
C HIS A 173 -4.14 -6.79 -6.44
N ASP A 174 -3.32 -6.63 -5.39
CA ASP A 174 -1.94 -6.16 -5.51
C ASP A 174 -1.10 -7.22 -6.22
N ALA A 175 -0.27 -6.77 -7.13
CA ALA A 175 0.62 -7.63 -7.88
C ALA A 175 1.93 -6.94 -8.23
N ASN A 176 2.92 -7.74 -8.53
CA ASN A 176 4.12 -7.28 -9.20
C ASN A 176 4.28 -7.97 -10.56
N VAL A 177 4.81 -7.24 -11.52
CA VAL A 177 5.19 -7.73 -12.84
C VAL A 177 6.68 -7.57 -13.02
N GLU A 178 7.37 -8.67 -13.22
CA GLU A 178 8.79 -8.68 -13.54
C GLU A 178 8.94 -8.90 -15.05
N ILE A 179 9.61 -7.96 -15.71
CA ILE A 179 9.88 -7.97 -17.15
C ILE A 179 11.36 -8.28 -17.34
N LEU A 180 11.64 -9.39 -18.00
CA LEU A 180 12.99 -9.88 -18.30
C LEU A 180 13.21 -9.87 -19.82
N PRO A 181 13.88 -8.85 -20.37
CA PRO A 181 14.19 -8.81 -21.78
C PRO A 181 15.10 -9.98 -22.20
N ASN A 182 14.82 -10.61 -23.35
CA ASN A 182 15.58 -11.77 -23.82
C ASN A 182 17.01 -11.41 -24.28
N PHE A 183 17.24 -10.15 -24.69
CA PHE A 183 18.51 -9.70 -25.27
C PHE A 183 19.25 -8.67 -24.40
N SER A 184 18.79 -8.46 -23.17
CA SER A 184 19.36 -7.51 -22.23
C SER A 184 19.26 -8.06 -20.82
N SER A 185 20.22 -7.73 -19.97
CA SER A 185 20.14 -8.03 -18.54
C SER A 185 19.34 -6.99 -17.74
N GLU A 186 18.74 -6.03 -18.42
CA GLU A 186 17.95 -4.96 -17.79
C GLU A 186 16.58 -5.47 -17.37
N ARG A 187 16.47 -5.79 -16.08
CA ARG A 187 15.21 -6.21 -15.47
C ARG A 187 14.44 -5.00 -14.97
N LEU A 188 13.13 -5.02 -15.18
CA LEU A 188 12.21 -4.01 -14.68
C LEU A 188 11.09 -4.68 -13.91
N THR A 189 10.78 -4.18 -12.73
CA THR A 189 9.64 -4.66 -11.94
C THR A 189 8.64 -3.52 -11.75
N LEU A 190 7.40 -3.75 -12.15
CA LEU A 190 6.28 -2.86 -11.91
C LEU A 190 5.45 -3.42 -10.75
N ASN A 191 5.14 -2.56 -9.78
CA ASN A 191 4.25 -2.93 -8.68
C ASN A 191 3.00 -2.07 -8.76
N GLY A 192 1.86 -2.68 -8.53
CA GLY A 192 0.57 -2.02 -8.64
C GLY A 192 -0.59 -2.97 -8.41
N VAL A 193 -1.71 -2.68 -9.03
CA VAL A 193 -2.94 -3.46 -8.87
C VAL A 193 -3.39 -4.06 -10.20
N ILE A 194 -3.95 -5.27 -10.14
CA ILE A 194 -4.59 -5.91 -11.31
C ILE A 194 -6.06 -5.55 -11.34
N LEU A 195 -6.50 -5.06 -12.50
CA LEU A 195 -7.88 -4.75 -12.81
C LEU A 195 -8.35 -5.54 -14.03
N PRO A 196 -9.64 -5.93 -14.10
CA PRO A 196 -10.23 -6.38 -15.35
C PRO A 196 -10.05 -5.32 -16.44
N LEU A 197 -9.78 -5.74 -17.67
CA LEU A 197 -9.48 -4.83 -18.78
C LEU A 197 -10.56 -3.75 -18.97
N HIS A 198 -11.84 -4.10 -18.80
CA HIS A 198 -12.97 -3.17 -18.95
C HIS A 198 -13.10 -2.14 -17.80
N LYS A 199 -12.39 -2.33 -16.68
CA LYS A 199 -12.34 -1.39 -15.55
C LYS A 199 -11.10 -0.51 -15.55
N SER A 200 -10.12 -0.83 -16.40
CA SER A 200 -8.89 -0.05 -16.51
C SER A 200 -9.13 1.25 -17.28
N THR A 201 -8.52 2.31 -16.80
CA THR A 201 -8.63 3.67 -17.38
C THR A 201 -7.27 4.20 -17.85
N VAL A 202 -6.36 3.31 -18.21
CA VAL A 202 -5.00 3.68 -18.63
C VAL A 202 -4.99 4.47 -19.94
N TYR A 203 -4.07 5.40 -20.04
CA TYR A 203 -3.80 6.15 -21.24
C TYR A 203 -2.63 5.54 -22.00
N GLN A 204 -2.89 5.04 -23.19
CA GLN A 204 -1.87 4.48 -24.06
C GLN A 204 -1.21 5.59 -24.91
N GLY A 205 0.09 5.75 -24.77
CA GLY A 205 0.91 6.57 -25.65
C GLY A 205 1.17 5.91 -27.01
N ARG A 206 1.97 6.57 -27.85
CA ARG A 206 2.35 6.00 -29.16
C ARG A 206 3.15 4.73 -28.94
N THR A 207 2.81 3.70 -29.71
CA THR A 207 3.56 2.43 -29.76
C THR A 207 4.76 2.58 -30.71
N LEU A 208 5.86 1.90 -30.37
CA LEU A 208 7.04 1.80 -31.24
C LEU A 208 6.74 0.92 -32.45
#